data_f257f759b67eff9ba0b12b18ecb6cc12
#
_entry.id   f257f759b67eff9ba0b12b18ecb6cc12
#
_cell.length_a   1.000
_cell.length_b   1.000
_cell.length_c   1.000
_cell.angle_alpha   90.00
_cell.angle_beta   90.00
_cell.angle_gamma   90.00
#
_symmetry.space_group_name_H-M   'P 1'
#
loop_
_entity.id
_entity.type
_entity.pdbx_description
1 polymer ?
#
loop_
_entity_poly.entity_id
_entity_poly.type
_entity_poly.pdbx_seq_one_letter_code
_entity_poly.pdbx_strand_id
1 'polypeptide(L)'
;MRVVVTGASGFVGGAVARGLVADGHDVWTTSRRDARVDGARHLAWDLTAGPLADPPAADAVVHAGAAVSDWCALDVARATNVDGTLAVRATFPGARFVHVSSGSVYDPYRPSVRVREQEAPVGRYLDAYGTTKAEAERALARDAARHPDRGAVVVLRPHAVYGPGDTTLLPRVESAVRRGRIVLPGGGRVLQSLTHVDTLVAAVRAAVALPDATARARHGGAGATRGILVANVADAEPVVLRDALVDALRRRGTDVRVVAVPVRPAWALAGVVETVARRLRRPEPPRLTRYALSHLALERTYDLAVLRDVLGVEPAPTSFAGAGSW
;
A
#
# COMPACT_ATOMS: atom_id res chain seq x y z
N MET A 1 -21.41 -11.96 -3.69
CA MET A 1 -20.43 -12.73 -2.90
C MET A 1 -20.40 -12.17 -1.48
N ARG A 2 -20.01 -12.98 -0.51
CA ARG A 2 -19.71 -12.54 0.87
C ARG A 2 -18.23 -12.14 0.93
N VAL A 3 -17.96 -10.89 1.22
CA VAL A 3 -16.58 -10.37 1.22
C VAL A 3 -16.25 -9.79 2.59
N VAL A 4 -15.14 -10.22 3.17
CA VAL A 4 -14.61 -9.64 4.42
C VAL A 4 -13.50 -8.66 4.07
N VAL A 5 -13.59 -7.43 4.58
CA VAL A 5 -12.58 -6.37 4.41
C VAL A 5 -11.95 -6.05 5.75
N THR A 6 -10.67 -6.36 5.93
CA THR A 6 -9.94 -5.98 7.15
C THR A 6 -9.30 -4.61 7.01
N GLY A 7 -9.12 -3.91 8.13
CA GLY A 7 -8.57 -2.57 8.12
C GLY A 7 -9.52 -1.51 7.56
N ALA A 8 -10.83 -1.79 7.57
CA ALA A 8 -11.85 -0.95 6.95
C ALA A 8 -12.02 0.42 7.62
N SER A 9 -11.54 0.62 8.86
CA SER A 9 -11.50 1.94 9.49
C SER A 9 -10.39 2.87 8.93
N GLY A 10 -9.53 2.35 8.06
CA GLY A 10 -8.49 3.11 7.37
C GLY A 10 -8.96 3.61 6.01
N PHE A 11 -8.16 4.50 5.40
CA PHE A 11 -8.45 5.12 4.10
C PHE A 11 -8.73 4.07 3.00
N VAL A 12 -7.76 3.20 2.73
CA VAL A 12 -7.86 2.20 1.65
C VAL A 12 -8.95 1.16 1.95
N GLY A 13 -8.94 0.58 3.16
CA GLY A 13 -9.93 -0.46 3.52
C GLY A 13 -11.36 0.06 3.51
N GLY A 14 -11.58 1.29 3.96
CA GLY A 14 -12.90 1.95 3.91
C GLY A 14 -13.36 2.21 2.48
N ALA A 15 -12.49 2.71 1.60
CA ALA A 15 -12.81 2.92 0.19
C ALA A 15 -13.16 1.61 -0.52
N VAL A 16 -12.37 0.56 -0.29
CA VAL A 16 -12.64 -0.80 -0.82
C VAL A 16 -13.98 -1.33 -0.34
N ALA A 17 -14.26 -1.22 0.96
CA ALA A 17 -15.52 -1.71 1.52
C ALA A 17 -16.74 -1.01 0.91
N ARG A 18 -16.70 0.34 0.80
CA ARG A 18 -17.76 1.10 0.12
C ARG A 18 -17.92 0.70 -1.35
N GLY A 19 -16.80 0.50 -2.06
CA GLY A 19 -16.84 0.05 -3.45
C GLY A 19 -17.52 -1.31 -3.61
N LEU A 20 -17.20 -2.27 -2.75
CA LEU A 20 -17.79 -3.61 -2.79
C LEU A 20 -19.28 -3.62 -2.38
N VAL A 21 -19.69 -2.77 -1.41
CA VAL A 21 -21.12 -2.57 -1.08
C VAL A 21 -21.88 -2.00 -2.28
N ALA A 22 -21.32 -1.00 -2.96
CA ALA A 22 -21.93 -0.42 -4.16
C ALA A 22 -22.10 -1.43 -5.31
N ASP A 23 -21.25 -2.45 -5.37
CA ASP A 23 -21.38 -3.56 -6.32
C ASP A 23 -22.39 -4.63 -5.89
N GLY A 24 -23.08 -4.45 -4.76
CA GLY A 24 -24.09 -5.38 -4.25
C GLY A 24 -23.52 -6.62 -3.57
N HIS A 25 -22.26 -6.60 -3.12
CA HIS A 25 -21.70 -7.68 -2.31
C HIS A 25 -22.24 -7.64 -0.86
N ASP A 26 -22.35 -8.78 -0.21
CA ASP A 26 -22.58 -8.88 1.24
C ASP A 26 -21.24 -8.66 1.95
N VAL A 27 -21.04 -7.44 2.47
CA VAL A 27 -19.74 -7.00 2.98
C VAL A 27 -19.70 -7.03 4.50
N TRP A 28 -18.68 -7.69 5.04
CA TRP A 28 -18.28 -7.57 6.44
C TRP A 28 -16.99 -6.75 6.54
N THR A 29 -17.02 -5.73 7.36
CA THR A 29 -15.83 -4.93 7.69
C THR A 29 -15.25 -5.39 9.02
N THR A 30 -13.91 -5.46 9.10
CA THR A 30 -13.23 -5.72 10.37
C THR A 30 -12.13 -4.72 10.65
N SER A 31 -12.09 -4.24 11.87
CA SER A 31 -11.06 -3.37 12.43
C SER A 31 -11.23 -3.25 13.93
N ARG A 32 -10.23 -2.68 14.62
CA ARG A 32 -10.30 -2.43 16.07
C ARG A 32 -11.38 -1.42 16.45
N ARG A 33 -11.77 -0.54 15.56
CA ARG A 33 -12.81 0.49 15.70
C ARG A 33 -13.85 0.29 14.62
N ASP A 34 -15.09 0.67 14.88
CA ASP A 34 -16.15 0.64 13.87
C ASP A 34 -15.72 1.42 12.62
N ALA A 35 -15.83 0.77 11.48
CA ALA A 35 -15.46 1.34 10.18
C ALA A 35 -16.53 2.32 9.64
N ARG A 36 -17.77 2.27 10.13
CA ARG A 36 -18.92 3.11 9.70
C ARG A 36 -19.07 3.11 8.18
N VAL A 37 -19.13 1.94 7.60
CA VAL A 37 -19.41 1.76 6.17
C VAL A 37 -20.88 1.37 6.02
N ASP A 38 -21.67 2.28 5.47
CA ASP A 38 -23.11 2.05 5.24
C ASP A 38 -23.31 0.83 4.33
N GLY A 39 -24.26 -0.01 4.67
CA GLY A 39 -24.56 -1.26 3.95
C GLY A 39 -23.62 -2.43 4.26
N ALA A 40 -22.60 -2.24 5.09
CA ALA A 40 -21.74 -3.33 5.56
C ALA A 40 -22.02 -3.66 7.03
N ARG A 41 -21.81 -4.93 7.40
CA ARG A 41 -21.79 -5.36 8.81
C ARG A 41 -20.38 -5.18 9.37
N HIS A 42 -20.27 -4.85 10.65
CA HIS A 42 -18.98 -4.65 11.30
C HIS A 42 -18.71 -5.67 12.38
N LEU A 43 -17.48 -6.18 12.43
CA LEU A 43 -16.98 -7.03 13.48
C LEU A 43 -15.66 -6.45 14.03
N ALA A 44 -15.62 -6.18 15.33
CA ALA A 44 -14.39 -5.71 15.97
C ALA A 44 -13.35 -6.84 16.02
N TRP A 45 -12.16 -6.58 15.47
CA TRP A 45 -11.06 -7.54 15.48
C TRP A 45 -9.72 -6.85 15.55
N ASP A 46 -8.92 -7.24 16.54
CA ASP A 46 -7.50 -6.93 16.59
C ASP A 46 -6.72 -8.08 15.94
N LEU A 47 -6.04 -7.80 14.84
CA LEU A 47 -5.28 -8.81 14.09
C LEU A 47 -4.16 -9.44 14.93
N THR A 48 -3.67 -8.74 15.96
CA THR A 48 -2.63 -9.24 16.87
C THR A 48 -3.15 -10.25 17.88
N ALA A 49 -4.48 -10.37 18.02
CA ALA A 49 -5.09 -11.37 18.89
C ALA A 49 -5.15 -12.79 18.28
N GLY A 50 -4.70 -12.94 17.03
CA GLY A 50 -4.74 -14.21 16.33
C GLY A 50 -6.03 -14.43 15.53
N PRO A 51 -6.28 -15.66 15.03
CA PRO A 51 -7.45 -16.00 14.24
C PRO A 51 -8.77 -15.83 15.01
N LEU A 52 -9.85 -15.48 14.30
CA LEU A 52 -11.20 -15.45 14.88
C LEU A 52 -11.70 -16.87 15.17
N ALA A 53 -12.33 -17.05 16.34
CA ALA A 53 -12.94 -18.33 16.72
C ALA A 53 -14.25 -18.61 15.96
N ASP A 54 -15.06 -17.56 15.72
CA ASP A 54 -16.34 -17.65 15.02
C ASP A 54 -16.41 -16.59 13.92
N PRO A 55 -15.75 -16.83 12.76
CA PRO A 55 -15.74 -15.88 11.67
C PRO A 55 -17.03 -15.96 10.85
N PRO A 56 -17.47 -14.83 10.23
CA PRO A 56 -18.53 -14.90 9.23
C PRO A 56 -18.07 -15.74 8.02
N ALA A 57 -19.00 -16.38 7.34
CA ALA A 57 -18.67 -17.07 6.10
C ALA A 57 -18.21 -16.06 5.04
N ALA A 58 -17.15 -16.39 4.32
CA ALA A 58 -16.56 -15.53 3.30
C ALA A 58 -16.20 -16.30 2.02
N ASP A 59 -16.56 -15.74 0.86
CA ASP A 59 -16.13 -16.21 -0.44
C ASP A 59 -14.79 -15.56 -0.84
N ALA A 60 -14.55 -14.33 -0.34
CA ALA A 60 -13.29 -13.60 -0.51
C ALA A 60 -12.96 -12.76 0.73
N VAL A 61 -11.67 -12.54 0.94
CA VAL A 61 -11.14 -11.63 1.97
C VAL A 61 -10.24 -10.60 1.32
N VAL A 62 -10.50 -9.32 1.58
CA VAL A 62 -9.59 -8.22 1.23
C VAL A 62 -8.86 -7.77 2.48
N HIS A 63 -7.57 -8.06 2.53
CA HIS A 63 -6.73 -7.73 3.69
C HIS A 63 -6.00 -6.42 3.46
N ALA A 64 -6.58 -5.31 3.96
CA ALA A 64 -5.99 -3.97 3.94
C ALA A 64 -5.52 -3.51 5.34
N GLY A 65 -5.69 -4.34 6.37
CA GLY A 65 -5.23 -4.04 7.73
C GLY A 65 -3.71 -4.08 7.82
N ALA A 66 -3.09 -2.98 8.26
CA ALA A 66 -1.65 -2.90 8.45
C ALA A 66 -1.26 -1.79 9.45
N ALA A 67 -0.11 -1.94 10.09
CA ALA A 67 0.60 -0.85 10.74
C ALA A 67 1.44 -0.13 9.66
N VAL A 68 1.03 1.08 9.27
CA VAL A 68 1.63 1.83 8.15
C VAL A 68 2.69 2.85 8.60
N SER A 69 3.14 2.80 9.84
CA SER A 69 4.16 3.71 10.35
C SER A 69 5.56 3.29 9.92
N ASP A 70 6.30 4.20 9.30
CA ASP A 70 7.72 4.06 8.97
C ASP A 70 8.65 4.18 10.19
N TRP A 71 8.09 4.50 11.38
CA TRP A 71 8.83 4.73 12.63
C TRP A 71 8.51 3.75 13.77
N CYS A 72 7.55 2.85 13.62
CA CYS A 72 7.23 1.88 14.67
C CYS A 72 8.37 0.86 14.87
N ALA A 73 8.38 0.21 16.03
CA ALA A 73 9.30 -0.88 16.31
C ALA A 73 9.00 -2.07 15.39
N LEU A 74 10.03 -2.81 15.00
CA LEU A 74 9.90 -3.88 14.02
C LEU A 74 9.04 -5.05 14.51
N ASP A 75 9.12 -5.38 15.80
CA ASP A 75 8.29 -6.40 16.46
C ASP A 75 6.81 -6.02 16.44
N VAL A 76 6.48 -4.76 16.76
CA VAL A 76 5.11 -4.24 16.69
C VAL A 76 4.57 -4.29 15.26
N ALA A 77 5.40 -3.89 14.28
CA ALA A 77 5.02 -3.98 12.88
C ALA A 77 4.82 -5.44 12.42
N ARG A 78 5.68 -6.38 12.86
CA ARG A 78 5.54 -7.81 12.55
C ARG A 78 4.28 -8.41 13.12
N ALA A 79 3.96 -8.14 14.38
CA ALA A 79 2.75 -8.65 15.02
C ALA A 79 1.50 -8.29 14.20
N THR A 80 1.41 -7.06 13.66
CA THR A 80 0.27 -6.63 12.86
C THR A 80 0.38 -7.09 11.40
N ASN A 81 1.53 -6.83 10.75
CA ASN A 81 1.64 -6.96 9.29
C ASN A 81 1.98 -8.37 8.83
N VAL A 82 2.62 -9.19 9.67
CA VAL A 82 3.00 -10.56 9.32
C VAL A 82 2.08 -11.55 10.03
N ASP A 83 2.10 -11.54 11.37
CA ASP A 83 1.34 -12.50 12.16
C ASP A 83 -0.16 -12.25 12.00
N GLY A 84 -0.58 -10.97 11.99
CA GLY A 84 -1.95 -10.58 11.70
C GLY A 84 -2.40 -10.99 10.28
N THR A 85 -1.55 -10.86 9.26
CA THR A 85 -1.85 -11.35 7.89
C THR A 85 -2.09 -12.87 7.90
N LEU A 86 -1.23 -13.62 8.59
CA LEU A 86 -1.38 -15.07 8.71
C LEU A 86 -2.61 -15.46 9.55
N ALA A 87 -2.95 -14.69 10.59
CA ALA A 87 -4.16 -14.88 11.37
C ALA A 87 -5.42 -14.72 10.50
N VAL A 88 -5.48 -13.68 9.64
CA VAL A 88 -6.57 -13.50 8.69
C VAL A 88 -6.62 -14.66 7.70
N ARG A 89 -5.48 -15.08 7.17
CA ARG A 89 -5.39 -16.21 6.24
C ARG A 89 -5.85 -17.54 6.87
N ALA A 90 -5.51 -17.77 8.14
CA ALA A 90 -5.93 -18.96 8.88
C ALA A 90 -7.42 -18.95 9.23
N THR A 91 -7.99 -17.77 9.48
CA THR A 91 -9.43 -17.60 9.76
C THR A 91 -10.29 -17.96 8.54
N PHE A 92 -9.84 -17.68 7.34
CA PHE A 92 -10.61 -17.87 6.10
C PHE A 92 -9.85 -18.75 5.08
N PRO A 93 -9.56 -20.01 5.39
CA PRO A 93 -8.67 -20.84 4.57
C PRO A 93 -9.22 -21.12 3.15
N GLY A 94 -10.54 -21.23 2.99
CA GLY A 94 -11.20 -21.49 1.70
C GLY A 94 -11.48 -20.26 0.86
N ALA A 95 -11.46 -19.07 1.46
CA ALA A 95 -11.76 -17.83 0.77
C ALA A 95 -10.59 -17.37 -0.11
N ARG A 96 -10.92 -16.73 -1.25
CA ARG A 96 -9.93 -15.97 -2.02
C ARG A 96 -9.31 -14.88 -1.14
N PHE A 97 -7.99 -14.76 -1.18
CA PHE A 97 -7.25 -13.83 -0.33
C PHE A 97 -6.60 -12.72 -1.15
N VAL A 98 -7.15 -11.51 -1.10
CA VAL A 98 -6.59 -10.33 -1.75
C VAL A 98 -5.81 -9.53 -0.71
N HIS A 99 -4.48 -9.53 -0.80
CA HIS A 99 -3.60 -8.80 0.11
C HIS A 99 -3.19 -7.45 -0.46
N VAL A 100 -3.53 -6.36 0.22
CA VAL A 100 -3.03 -5.03 -0.12
C VAL A 100 -1.64 -4.87 0.48
N SER A 101 -0.62 -5.06 -0.37
CA SER A 101 0.79 -4.86 -0.05
C SER A 101 1.23 -3.40 -0.31
N SER A 102 2.41 -3.16 -0.81
CA SER A 102 2.94 -1.82 -1.08
C SER A 102 4.11 -1.86 -2.06
N GLY A 103 4.30 -0.79 -2.84
CA GLY A 103 5.53 -0.54 -3.58
C GLY A 103 6.78 -0.40 -2.70
N SER A 104 6.63 -0.28 -1.37
CA SER A 104 7.76 -0.28 -0.43
C SER A 104 8.50 -1.61 -0.33
N VAL A 105 8.02 -2.69 -0.97
CA VAL A 105 8.70 -3.99 -1.07
C VAL A 105 9.82 -4.00 -2.11
N TYR A 106 9.91 -3.00 -2.98
CA TYR A 106 11.02 -2.82 -3.91
C TYR A 106 12.26 -2.22 -3.23
N ASP A 107 13.41 -2.22 -3.94
CA ASP A 107 14.69 -1.76 -3.39
C ASP A 107 14.62 -0.26 -3.00
N PRO A 108 14.73 0.08 -1.71
CA PRO A 108 14.68 1.46 -1.26
C PRO A 108 15.95 2.27 -1.54
N TYR A 109 17.04 1.61 -1.95
CA TYR A 109 18.35 2.24 -2.17
C TYR A 109 18.62 2.57 -3.64
N ARG A 110 17.85 2.00 -4.57
CA ARG A 110 18.00 2.17 -6.01
C ARG A 110 16.72 2.71 -6.65
N PRO A 111 16.81 3.42 -7.78
CA PRO A 111 15.64 3.77 -8.56
C PRO A 111 14.87 2.50 -8.98
N SER A 112 13.56 2.58 -8.93
CA SER A 112 12.65 1.62 -9.56
C SER A 112 12.23 2.19 -10.89
N VAL A 113 12.71 1.63 -12.00
CA VAL A 113 12.41 2.12 -13.35
C VAL A 113 11.62 1.06 -14.09
N ARG A 114 10.28 1.25 -14.15
CA ARG A 114 9.33 0.30 -14.74
C ARG A 114 9.56 -1.14 -14.23
N VAL A 115 9.80 -1.24 -12.90
CA VAL A 115 10.12 -2.54 -12.28
C VAL A 115 8.93 -3.48 -12.31
N ARG A 116 9.24 -4.77 -12.55
CA ARG A 116 8.25 -5.84 -12.61
C ARG A 116 8.10 -6.51 -11.25
N GLU A 117 7.00 -7.23 -11.07
CA GLU A 117 6.64 -7.86 -9.79
C GLU A 117 7.68 -8.86 -9.28
N GLN A 118 8.38 -9.55 -10.17
CA GLN A 118 9.43 -10.52 -9.80
C GLN A 118 10.72 -9.87 -9.24
N GLU A 119 10.91 -8.56 -9.38
CA GLU A 119 12.06 -7.84 -8.84
C GLU A 119 11.94 -7.55 -7.34
N ALA A 120 10.81 -7.90 -6.73
CA ALA A 120 10.57 -7.78 -5.29
C ALA A 120 9.82 -9.03 -4.77
N PRO A 121 9.88 -9.30 -3.45
CA PRO A 121 10.52 -8.52 -2.38
C PRO A 121 12.05 -8.70 -2.34
N VAL A 122 12.75 -7.61 -2.01
CA VAL A 122 14.21 -7.62 -1.83
C VAL A 122 14.64 -8.01 -0.41
N GLY A 123 15.94 -8.18 -0.19
CA GLY A 123 16.48 -8.67 1.11
C GLY A 123 16.61 -7.61 2.20
N ARG A 124 16.63 -6.31 1.87
CA ARG A 124 16.94 -5.23 2.83
C ARG A 124 16.07 -3.99 2.61
N TYR A 125 15.57 -3.44 3.71
CA TYR A 125 14.69 -2.26 3.74
C TYR A 125 15.23 -1.18 4.69
N LEU A 126 14.69 0.03 4.56
CA LEU A 126 15.05 1.19 5.39
C LEU A 126 14.26 1.27 6.69
N ASP A 127 13.09 0.66 6.74
CA ASP A 127 12.09 0.83 7.80
C ASP A 127 11.36 -0.48 8.09
N ALA A 128 10.60 -0.48 9.19
CA ALA A 128 9.81 -1.64 9.63
C ALA A 128 8.63 -1.93 8.68
N TYR A 129 8.06 -0.91 8.05
CA TYR A 129 6.91 -1.08 7.15
C TYR A 129 7.28 -1.88 5.90
N GLY A 130 8.29 -1.43 5.13
CA GLY A 130 8.78 -2.16 3.95
C GLY A 130 9.26 -3.56 4.30
N THR A 131 9.98 -3.72 5.43
CA THR A 131 10.44 -5.02 5.93
C THR A 131 9.27 -5.98 6.14
N THR A 132 8.25 -5.54 6.89
CA THR A 132 7.14 -6.43 7.29
C THR A 132 6.15 -6.69 6.16
N LYS A 133 5.96 -5.75 5.22
CA LYS A 133 5.18 -6.02 3.99
C LYS A 133 5.85 -7.08 3.13
N ALA A 134 7.17 -7.02 2.97
CA ALA A 134 7.93 -8.05 2.26
C ALA A 134 7.91 -9.41 2.97
N GLU A 135 8.01 -9.43 4.31
CA GLU A 135 7.88 -10.63 5.11
C GLU A 135 6.48 -11.26 4.99
N ALA A 136 5.42 -10.44 4.97
CA ALA A 136 4.03 -10.89 4.78
C ALA A 136 3.83 -11.54 3.40
N GLU A 137 4.31 -10.91 2.33
CA GLU A 137 4.25 -11.51 0.98
C GLU A 137 4.95 -12.87 0.92
N ARG A 138 6.17 -12.97 1.50
CA ARG A 138 6.90 -14.25 1.56
C ARG A 138 6.18 -15.29 2.41
N ALA A 139 5.51 -14.87 3.49
CA ALA A 139 4.73 -15.76 4.34
C ALA A 139 3.50 -16.31 3.59
N LEU A 140 2.76 -15.44 2.88
CA LEU A 140 1.63 -15.84 2.04
C LEU A 140 2.06 -16.78 0.91
N ALA A 141 3.22 -16.52 0.27
CA ALA A 141 3.75 -17.38 -0.77
C ALA A 141 4.10 -18.78 -0.24
N ARG A 142 4.70 -18.85 0.96
CA ARG A 142 4.98 -20.14 1.63
C ARG A 142 3.70 -20.87 2.04
N ASP A 143 2.68 -20.13 2.54
CA ASP A 143 1.38 -20.72 2.88
C ASP A 143 0.70 -21.30 1.64
N ALA A 144 0.62 -20.54 0.55
CA ALA A 144 0.03 -21.01 -0.71
C ALA A 144 0.74 -22.25 -1.30
N ALA A 145 2.08 -22.30 -1.18
CA ALA A 145 2.85 -23.47 -1.63
C ALA A 145 2.63 -24.72 -0.78
N ARG A 146 2.40 -24.55 0.54
CA ARG A 146 2.16 -25.68 1.49
C ARG A 146 0.71 -26.14 1.47
N HIS A 147 -0.22 -25.28 1.12
CA HIS A 147 -1.66 -25.52 1.16
C HIS A 147 -2.33 -25.14 -0.16
N PRO A 148 -2.08 -25.91 -1.23
CA PRO A 148 -2.61 -25.62 -2.57
C PRO A 148 -4.13 -25.75 -2.66
N ASP A 149 -4.76 -26.41 -1.70
CA ASP A 149 -6.20 -26.58 -1.53
C ASP A 149 -6.91 -25.34 -0.97
N ARG A 150 -6.19 -24.43 -0.31
CA ARG A 150 -6.74 -23.17 0.20
C ARG A 150 -7.08 -22.21 -0.94
N GLY A 151 -7.95 -21.21 -0.67
CA GLY A 151 -8.31 -20.17 -1.62
C GLY A 151 -7.09 -19.47 -2.24
N ALA A 152 -7.21 -19.07 -3.50
CA ALA A 152 -6.11 -18.40 -4.22
C ALA A 152 -5.69 -17.09 -3.57
N VAL A 153 -4.42 -16.74 -3.70
CA VAL A 153 -3.85 -15.50 -3.13
C VAL A 153 -3.51 -14.52 -4.25
N VAL A 154 -4.01 -13.29 -4.14
CA VAL A 154 -3.66 -12.15 -4.99
C VAL A 154 -3.03 -11.08 -4.14
N VAL A 155 -1.86 -10.59 -4.52
CA VAL A 155 -1.12 -9.51 -3.85
C VAL A 155 -1.14 -8.27 -4.74
N LEU A 156 -1.67 -7.17 -4.22
CA LEU A 156 -1.70 -5.88 -4.90
C LEU A 156 -0.66 -4.95 -4.28
N ARG A 157 0.21 -4.36 -5.10
CA ARG A 157 1.28 -3.45 -4.67
C ARG A 157 0.99 -2.02 -5.13
N PRO A 158 0.15 -1.25 -4.42
CA PRO A 158 -0.03 0.16 -4.71
C PRO A 158 1.20 0.96 -4.26
N HIS A 159 1.39 2.14 -4.89
CA HIS A 159 2.42 3.09 -4.48
C HIS A 159 1.82 4.48 -4.28
N ALA A 160 2.11 5.12 -3.13
CA ALA A 160 1.67 6.49 -2.84
C ALA A 160 0.17 6.69 -3.13
N VAL A 161 -0.68 5.95 -2.41
CA VAL A 161 -2.14 6.02 -2.61
C VAL A 161 -2.68 7.39 -2.21
N TYR A 162 -3.48 7.99 -3.07
CA TYR A 162 -4.10 9.31 -2.88
C TYR A 162 -5.56 9.29 -3.32
N GLY A 163 -6.34 10.30 -2.94
CA GLY A 163 -7.73 10.45 -3.34
C GLY A 163 -8.65 10.83 -2.19
N PRO A 164 -9.98 10.78 -2.39
CA PRO A 164 -10.97 11.13 -1.36
C PRO A 164 -10.81 10.28 -0.10
N GLY A 165 -10.66 10.96 1.06
CA GLY A 165 -10.43 10.31 2.35
C GLY A 165 -8.97 9.99 2.66
N ASP A 166 -8.00 10.50 1.89
CA ASP A 166 -6.57 10.36 2.18
C ASP A 166 -6.21 11.04 3.51
N THR A 167 -5.77 10.21 4.46
CA THR A 167 -5.32 10.65 5.80
C THR A 167 -3.80 10.56 5.95
N THR A 168 -3.06 10.21 4.91
CA THR A 168 -1.64 9.87 4.99
C THR A 168 -0.76 10.70 4.09
N LEU A 169 -0.94 10.63 2.77
CA LEU A 169 -0.04 11.24 1.78
C LEU A 169 -0.21 12.76 1.71
N LEU A 170 -1.41 13.23 1.38
CA LEU A 170 -1.66 14.67 1.21
C LEU A 170 -1.50 15.45 2.51
N PRO A 171 -2.02 15.02 3.68
CA PRO A 171 -1.73 15.68 4.95
C PRO A 171 -0.23 15.75 5.29
N ARG A 172 0.54 14.70 4.96
CA ARG A 172 2.00 14.71 5.16
C ARG A 172 2.69 15.72 4.25
N VAL A 173 2.25 15.82 2.99
CA VAL A 173 2.75 16.82 2.03
C VAL A 173 2.43 18.24 2.50
N GLU A 174 1.20 18.52 2.92
CA GLU A 174 0.79 19.81 3.49
C GLU A 174 1.61 20.19 4.72
N SER A 175 1.81 19.22 5.62
CA SER A 175 2.61 19.42 6.82
C SER A 175 4.08 19.76 6.54
N ALA A 176 4.59 19.42 5.36
CA ALA A 176 5.96 19.75 4.93
C ALA A 176 6.10 21.19 4.40
N VAL A 177 4.99 21.86 4.07
CA VAL A 177 5.02 23.25 3.61
C VAL A 177 5.35 24.18 4.76
N ARG A 178 6.31 25.09 4.56
CA ARG A 178 6.71 26.10 5.52
C ARG A 178 6.87 27.46 4.84
N ARG A 179 6.12 28.45 5.29
CA ARG A 179 6.16 29.83 4.75
C ARG A 179 6.03 29.85 3.21
N GLY A 180 5.08 29.08 2.66
CA GLY A 180 4.87 28.97 1.21
C GLY A 180 5.99 28.24 0.44
N ARG A 181 6.81 27.42 1.13
CA ARG A 181 7.90 26.66 0.50
C ARG A 181 7.81 25.19 0.85
N ILE A 182 8.13 24.33 -0.13
CA ILE A 182 8.36 22.90 0.06
C ILE A 182 9.79 22.55 -0.36
N VAL A 183 10.51 21.83 0.50
CA VAL A 183 11.91 21.43 0.23
C VAL A 183 11.91 20.04 -0.38
N LEU A 184 12.46 19.91 -1.59
CA LEU A 184 12.55 18.65 -2.30
C LEU A 184 13.98 18.30 -2.68
N PRO A 185 14.45 17.07 -2.38
CA PRO A 185 15.75 16.58 -2.81
C PRO A 185 15.81 16.57 -4.35
N GLY A 186 16.90 17.06 -4.94
CA GLY A 186 17.05 17.19 -6.39
C GLY A 186 15.98 18.06 -7.07
N GLY A 187 15.22 18.84 -6.28
CA GLY A 187 14.11 19.64 -6.79
C GLY A 187 12.87 18.83 -7.17
N GLY A 188 12.80 17.56 -6.79
CA GLY A 188 11.66 16.67 -7.09
C GLY A 188 11.50 16.32 -8.57
N ARG A 189 12.57 16.30 -9.34
CA ARG A 189 12.54 16.05 -10.81
C ARG A 189 12.53 14.56 -11.18
N VAL A 190 12.18 13.69 -10.23
CA VAL A 190 12.07 12.25 -10.43
C VAL A 190 10.67 11.86 -10.84
N LEU A 191 10.54 10.78 -11.61
CA LEU A 191 9.25 10.20 -11.97
C LEU A 191 8.71 9.35 -10.81
N GLN A 192 7.41 9.47 -10.59
CA GLN A 192 6.67 8.71 -9.56
C GLN A 192 5.40 8.15 -10.17
N SER A 193 5.19 6.86 -10.03
CA SER A 193 3.87 6.26 -10.22
C SER A 193 3.06 6.48 -8.94
N LEU A 194 1.92 7.15 -9.06
CA LEU A 194 0.97 7.31 -7.97
C LEU A 194 -0.18 6.32 -8.15
N THR A 195 -0.98 6.12 -7.14
CA THR A 195 -2.16 5.26 -7.21
C THR A 195 -3.38 6.02 -6.71
N HIS A 196 -4.30 6.40 -7.59
CA HIS A 196 -5.59 6.90 -7.12
C HIS A 196 -6.35 5.79 -6.40
N VAL A 197 -7.07 6.13 -5.33
CA VAL A 197 -7.79 5.14 -4.53
C VAL A 197 -8.81 4.35 -5.37
N ASP A 198 -9.44 4.99 -6.38
CA ASP A 198 -10.38 4.31 -7.27
C ASP A 198 -9.67 3.28 -8.18
N THR A 199 -8.44 3.56 -8.63
CA THR A 199 -7.62 2.58 -9.37
C THR A 199 -7.36 1.35 -8.49
N LEU A 200 -7.05 1.57 -7.20
CA LEU A 200 -6.84 0.46 -6.26
C LEU A 200 -8.15 -0.30 -5.97
N VAL A 201 -9.28 0.39 -5.83
CA VAL A 201 -10.60 -0.25 -5.67
C VAL A 201 -10.94 -1.08 -6.89
N ALA A 202 -10.70 -0.59 -8.12
CA ALA A 202 -10.90 -1.34 -9.35
C ALA A 202 -10.02 -2.61 -9.40
N ALA A 203 -8.75 -2.50 -9.01
CA ALA A 203 -7.85 -3.65 -8.93
C ALA A 203 -8.31 -4.69 -7.89
N VAL A 204 -8.84 -4.25 -6.73
CA VAL A 204 -9.41 -5.15 -5.71
C VAL A 204 -10.66 -5.85 -6.25
N ARG A 205 -11.58 -5.13 -6.91
CA ARG A 205 -12.78 -5.70 -7.54
C ARG A 205 -12.41 -6.80 -8.53
N ALA A 206 -11.47 -6.51 -9.42
CA ALA A 206 -10.97 -7.47 -10.39
C ALA A 206 -10.34 -8.69 -9.71
N ALA A 207 -9.53 -8.48 -8.67
CA ALA A 207 -8.91 -9.55 -7.90
C ALA A 207 -9.93 -10.43 -7.16
N VAL A 208 -11.00 -9.84 -6.62
CA VAL A 208 -12.12 -10.58 -5.98
C VAL A 208 -12.88 -11.42 -6.99
N ALA A 209 -13.11 -10.92 -8.20
CA ALA A 209 -13.84 -11.61 -9.25
C ALA A 209 -12.98 -12.61 -10.07
N LEU A 210 -11.66 -12.56 -9.96
CA LEU A 210 -10.73 -13.33 -10.81
C LEU A 210 -10.96 -14.84 -10.66
N PRO A 211 -11.00 -15.65 -11.74
CA PRO A 211 -11.06 -17.12 -11.63
C PRO A 211 -9.85 -17.67 -10.88
N ASP A 212 -10.05 -18.69 -10.03
CA ASP A 212 -8.96 -19.26 -9.22
C ASP A 212 -7.84 -19.87 -10.07
N ALA A 213 -8.18 -20.46 -11.21
CA ALA A 213 -7.20 -20.98 -12.15
C ALA A 213 -6.25 -19.88 -12.65
N THR A 214 -6.78 -18.69 -12.97
CA THR A 214 -5.99 -17.53 -13.38
C THR A 214 -5.13 -17.03 -12.23
N ALA A 215 -5.69 -16.90 -11.02
CA ALA A 215 -4.95 -16.44 -9.85
C ALA A 215 -3.79 -17.38 -9.46
N ARG A 216 -3.90 -18.69 -9.78
CA ARG A 216 -2.87 -19.72 -9.52
C ARG A 216 -1.90 -19.91 -10.66
N ALA A 217 -2.21 -19.41 -11.85
CA ALA A 217 -1.32 -19.51 -13.00
C ALA A 217 -0.01 -18.75 -12.75
N ARG A 218 1.05 -19.15 -13.44
CA ARG A 218 2.31 -18.42 -13.40
C ARG A 218 2.21 -17.18 -14.29
N HIS A 219 2.18 -16.00 -13.67
CA HIS A 219 2.27 -14.74 -14.38
C HIS A 219 3.68 -14.17 -14.18
N GLY A 220 4.46 -14.09 -15.27
CA GLY A 220 5.83 -13.58 -15.25
C GLY A 220 6.90 -14.66 -15.35
N GLY A 221 8.15 -14.23 -15.65
CA GLY A 221 9.28 -15.11 -15.93
C GLY A 221 9.76 -15.98 -14.75
N ALA A 222 10.99 -16.50 -14.85
CA ALA A 222 11.58 -17.55 -13.99
C ALA A 222 11.59 -17.31 -12.46
N GLY A 223 11.10 -16.19 -11.96
CA GLY A 223 11.00 -15.86 -10.53
C GLY A 223 9.58 -15.83 -9.97
N ALA A 224 8.55 -16.12 -10.77
CA ALA A 224 7.16 -16.08 -10.30
C ALA A 224 6.93 -17.10 -9.17
N THR A 225 6.44 -16.62 -8.03
CA THR A 225 6.15 -17.45 -6.86
C THR A 225 4.97 -18.35 -7.15
N ARG A 226 5.14 -19.67 -7.03
CA ARG A 226 4.07 -20.62 -7.27
C ARG A 226 2.86 -20.34 -6.37
N GLY A 227 1.68 -20.26 -6.96
CA GLY A 227 0.40 -20.25 -6.23
C GLY A 227 -0.06 -18.88 -5.74
N ILE A 228 0.62 -17.79 -6.08
CA ILE A 228 0.16 -16.42 -5.84
C ILE A 228 0.26 -15.58 -7.11
N LEU A 229 -0.74 -14.72 -7.33
CA LEU A 229 -0.67 -13.65 -8.32
C LEU A 229 -0.19 -12.37 -7.62
N VAL A 230 0.75 -11.67 -8.22
CA VAL A 230 1.20 -10.35 -7.74
C VAL A 230 0.98 -9.34 -8.84
N ALA A 231 0.43 -8.17 -8.51
CA ALA A 231 0.24 -7.07 -9.47
C ALA A 231 0.68 -5.74 -8.87
N ASN A 232 1.46 -4.98 -9.62
CA ASN A 232 1.67 -3.56 -9.34
C ASN A 232 0.37 -2.81 -9.63
N VAL A 233 0.05 -1.84 -8.79
CA VAL A 233 -1.15 -0.99 -8.98
C VAL A 233 -0.73 0.46 -8.96
N ALA A 234 -0.93 1.15 -10.07
CA ALA A 234 -0.66 2.58 -10.20
C ALA A 234 -1.56 3.18 -11.27
N ASP A 235 -1.60 4.51 -11.33
CA ASP A 235 -2.23 5.25 -12.41
C ASP A 235 -1.50 5.02 -13.73
N ALA A 236 -2.15 5.36 -14.85
CA ALA A 236 -1.73 4.98 -16.21
C ALA A 236 -0.29 5.33 -16.55
N GLU A 237 0.16 6.51 -16.14
CA GLU A 237 1.50 7.03 -16.43
C GLU A 237 2.15 7.64 -15.20
N PRO A 238 3.48 7.49 -15.05
CA PRO A 238 4.21 8.16 -13.99
C PRO A 238 4.25 9.67 -14.23
N VAL A 239 4.26 10.43 -13.14
CA VAL A 239 4.29 11.90 -13.15
C VAL A 239 5.58 12.42 -12.53
N VAL A 240 6.00 13.64 -12.91
CA VAL A 240 7.10 14.33 -12.23
C VAL A 240 6.64 14.71 -10.83
N LEU A 241 7.33 14.21 -9.80
CA LEU A 241 6.95 14.40 -8.40
C LEU A 241 6.69 15.86 -8.04
N ARG A 242 7.58 16.76 -8.44
CA ARG A 242 7.44 18.20 -8.20
C ARG A 242 6.11 18.74 -8.72
N ASP A 243 5.77 18.39 -9.97
CA ASP A 243 4.60 18.96 -10.65
C ASP A 243 3.32 18.40 -10.03
N ALA A 244 3.31 17.11 -9.70
CA ALA A 244 2.22 16.46 -8.98
C ALA A 244 1.96 17.09 -7.60
N LEU A 245 3.04 17.33 -6.82
CA LEU A 245 2.91 17.94 -5.48
C LEU A 245 2.43 19.40 -5.56
N VAL A 246 2.94 20.17 -6.52
CA VAL A 246 2.51 21.57 -6.73
C VAL A 246 1.05 21.63 -7.16
N ASP A 247 0.61 20.77 -8.10
CA ASP A 247 -0.80 20.72 -8.52
C ASP A 247 -1.73 20.32 -7.38
N ALA A 248 -1.38 19.26 -6.64
CA ALA A 248 -2.17 18.81 -5.49
C ALA A 248 -2.33 19.92 -4.44
N LEU A 249 -1.23 20.57 -4.05
CA LEU A 249 -1.26 21.65 -3.06
C LEU A 249 -2.05 22.88 -3.54
N ARG A 250 -1.90 23.27 -4.81
CA ARG A 250 -2.66 24.39 -5.39
C ARG A 250 -4.16 24.11 -5.37
N ARG A 251 -4.59 22.91 -5.74
CA ARG A 251 -6.01 22.52 -5.69
C ARG A 251 -6.58 22.50 -4.27
N ARG A 252 -5.71 22.34 -3.27
CA ARG A 252 -6.07 22.45 -1.85
C ARG A 252 -5.89 23.88 -1.30
N GLY A 253 -5.74 24.87 -2.17
CA GLY A 253 -5.65 26.28 -1.80
C GLY A 253 -4.29 26.74 -1.29
N THR A 254 -3.22 25.94 -1.51
CA THR A 254 -1.88 26.26 -1.02
C THR A 254 -0.89 26.42 -2.18
N ASP A 255 -0.54 27.65 -2.50
CA ASP A 255 0.54 27.92 -3.45
C ASP A 255 1.91 27.74 -2.80
N VAL A 256 2.81 27.02 -3.48
CA VAL A 256 4.13 26.71 -2.94
C VAL A 256 5.25 26.96 -3.92
N ARG A 257 6.37 27.43 -3.39
CA ARG A 257 7.66 27.47 -4.11
C ARG A 257 8.50 26.26 -3.73
N VAL A 258 8.94 25.50 -4.73
CA VAL A 258 9.86 24.39 -4.51
C VAL A 258 11.28 24.89 -4.30
N VAL A 259 11.91 24.44 -3.22
CA VAL A 259 13.32 24.68 -2.89
C VAL A 259 14.08 23.39 -3.08
N ALA A 260 15.04 23.38 -4.00
CA ALA A 260 15.87 22.21 -4.27
C ALA A 260 17.01 22.11 -3.24
N VAL A 261 17.26 20.90 -2.75
CA VAL A 261 18.43 20.57 -1.92
C VAL A 261 19.22 19.41 -2.53
N PRO A 262 20.54 19.37 -2.38
CA PRO A 262 21.33 18.25 -2.90
C PRO A 262 20.96 16.94 -2.18
N VAL A 263 20.81 15.85 -2.93
CA VAL A 263 20.36 14.55 -2.42
C VAL A 263 21.35 13.94 -1.43
N ARG A 264 22.66 13.92 -1.77
CA ARG A 264 23.70 13.27 -0.95
C ARG A 264 23.82 13.86 0.46
N PRO A 265 23.96 15.19 0.63
CA PRO A 265 23.96 15.81 1.97
C PRO A 265 22.67 15.58 2.74
N ALA A 266 21.51 15.66 2.06
CA ALA A 266 20.22 15.40 2.71
C ALA A 266 20.12 13.95 3.23
N TRP A 267 20.64 12.98 2.47
CA TRP A 267 20.68 11.56 2.87
C TRP A 267 21.58 11.33 4.09
N ALA A 268 22.77 11.92 4.11
CA ALA A 268 23.69 11.85 5.25
C ALA A 268 23.07 12.47 6.51
N LEU A 269 22.47 13.67 6.37
CA LEU A 269 21.79 14.35 7.46
C LEU A 269 20.64 13.52 8.02
N ALA A 270 19.81 12.92 7.14
CA ALA A 270 18.72 12.05 7.57
C ALA A 270 19.23 10.88 8.40
N GLY A 271 20.33 10.24 8.00
CA GLY A 271 20.94 9.16 8.77
C GLY A 271 21.38 9.58 10.16
N VAL A 272 21.97 10.78 10.31
CA VAL A 272 22.35 11.33 11.62
C VAL A 272 21.11 11.62 12.46
N VAL A 273 20.13 12.31 11.89
CA VAL A 273 18.89 12.69 12.58
C VAL A 273 18.11 11.45 13.04
N GLU A 274 17.98 10.43 12.21
CA GLU A 274 17.36 9.15 12.59
C GLU A 274 18.11 8.47 13.75
N THR A 275 19.44 8.41 13.66
CA THR A 275 20.26 7.77 14.70
C THR A 275 20.08 8.47 16.04
N VAL A 276 20.11 9.81 16.06
CA VAL A 276 19.91 10.61 17.27
C VAL A 276 18.48 10.42 17.81
N ALA A 277 17.46 10.48 16.93
CA ALA A 277 16.07 10.30 17.34
C ALA A 277 15.81 8.92 17.94
N ARG A 278 16.40 7.84 17.36
CA ARG A 278 16.32 6.48 17.90
C ARG A 278 17.04 6.35 19.26
N ARG A 279 18.24 6.93 19.40
CA ARG A 279 18.96 6.93 20.69
C ARG A 279 18.20 7.66 21.79
N LEU A 280 17.54 8.76 21.43
CA LEU A 280 16.67 9.52 22.34
C LEU A 280 15.28 8.90 22.53
N ARG A 281 15.01 7.73 21.92
CA ARG A 281 13.72 7.01 22.00
C ARG A 281 12.52 7.90 21.68
N ARG A 282 12.67 8.81 20.69
CA ARG A 282 11.56 9.68 20.28
C ARG A 282 10.38 8.86 19.77
N PRO A 283 9.15 9.08 20.26
CA PRO A 283 7.96 8.34 19.83
C PRO A 283 7.55 8.70 18.39
N GLU A 284 7.84 9.93 17.96
CA GLU A 284 7.50 10.42 16.62
C GLU A 284 8.71 10.40 15.68
N PRO A 285 8.47 10.12 14.38
CA PRO A 285 9.55 10.17 13.39
C PRO A 285 10.09 11.59 13.25
N PRO A 286 11.39 11.73 13.00
CA PRO A 286 11.94 13.01 12.59
C PRO A 286 11.35 13.39 11.22
N ARG A 287 11.26 14.69 10.94
CA ARG A 287 10.72 15.20 9.66
C ARG A 287 11.52 14.73 8.43
N LEU A 288 12.79 14.45 8.62
CA LEU A 288 13.71 13.99 7.59
C LEU A 288 14.14 12.57 7.93
N THR A 289 13.64 11.59 7.18
CA THR A 289 14.05 10.18 7.26
C THR A 289 14.62 9.71 5.93
N ARG A 290 15.50 8.72 5.96
CA ARG A 290 16.00 8.08 4.73
C ARG A 290 14.87 7.41 3.96
N TYR A 291 13.86 6.90 4.65
CA TYR A 291 12.66 6.38 4.01
C TYR A 291 11.95 7.48 3.20
N ALA A 292 11.62 8.62 3.80
CA ALA A 292 11.00 9.74 3.09
C ALA A 292 11.88 10.22 1.90
N LEU A 293 13.20 10.33 2.11
CA LEU A 293 14.13 10.72 1.05
C LEU A 293 14.15 9.71 -0.10
N SER A 294 14.07 8.41 0.17
CA SER A 294 14.05 7.39 -0.89
C SER A 294 12.84 7.54 -1.82
N HIS A 295 11.70 7.99 -1.29
CA HIS A 295 10.50 8.27 -2.09
C HIS A 295 10.53 9.63 -2.79
N LEU A 296 11.24 10.60 -2.24
CA LEU A 296 11.32 11.96 -2.82
C LEU A 296 12.49 12.15 -3.80
N ALA A 297 13.53 11.32 -3.72
CA ALA A 297 14.77 11.49 -4.45
C ALA A 297 15.06 10.42 -5.51
N LEU A 298 14.37 9.29 -5.44
CA LEU A 298 14.57 8.19 -6.38
C LEU A 298 13.33 7.99 -7.24
N GLU A 299 13.54 7.62 -8.49
CA GLU A 299 12.44 7.23 -9.38
C GLU A 299 11.72 6.01 -8.85
N ARG A 300 10.37 6.03 -8.91
CA ARG A 300 9.48 4.94 -8.49
C ARG A 300 8.43 4.72 -9.56
N THR A 301 8.79 3.99 -10.60
CA THR A 301 7.89 3.63 -11.69
C THR A 301 7.78 2.11 -11.81
N TYR A 302 6.60 1.63 -12.19
CA TYR A 302 6.23 0.22 -12.17
C TYR A 302 5.70 -0.24 -13.52
N ASP A 303 6.00 -1.48 -13.89
CA ASP A 303 5.33 -2.18 -14.99
C ASP A 303 3.90 -2.52 -14.56
N LEU A 304 2.91 -2.26 -15.41
CA LEU A 304 1.49 -2.47 -15.15
C LEU A 304 0.88 -3.57 -16.01
N ALA A 305 1.69 -4.40 -16.67
CA ALA A 305 1.20 -5.44 -17.57
C ALA A 305 0.27 -6.42 -16.85
N VAL A 306 0.61 -6.84 -15.62
CA VAL A 306 -0.26 -7.75 -14.84
C VAL A 306 -1.59 -7.07 -14.47
N LEU A 307 -1.57 -5.79 -14.13
CA LEU A 307 -2.80 -5.03 -13.84
C LEU A 307 -3.72 -4.97 -15.06
N ARG A 308 -3.16 -4.69 -16.25
CA ARG A 308 -3.91 -4.56 -17.51
C ARG A 308 -4.31 -5.90 -18.09
N ASP A 309 -3.35 -6.80 -18.28
CA ASP A 309 -3.54 -8.00 -19.09
C ASP A 309 -4.18 -9.16 -18.29
N VAL A 310 -3.93 -9.22 -16.98
CA VAL A 310 -4.42 -10.33 -16.12
C VAL A 310 -5.64 -9.90 -15.29
N LEU A 311 -5.59 -8.71 -14.68
CA LEU A 311 -6.72 -8.18 -13.90
C LEU A 311 -7.73 -7.42 -14.78
N GLY A 312 -7.40 -7.08 -16.02
CA GLY A 312 -8.29 -6.37 -16.94
C GLY A 312 -8.61 -4.94 -16.48
N VAL A 313 -7.72 -4.32 -15.71
CA VAL A 313 -7.92 -2.96 -15.19
C VAL A 313 -7.09 -1.99 -16.00
N GLU A 314 -7.77 -1.07 -16.70
CA GLU A 314 -7.11 0.06 -17.36
C GLU A 314 -7.12 1.25 -16.41
N PRO A 315 -5.97 1.64 -15.85
CA PRO A 315 -5.89 2.74 -14.90
C PRO A 315 -6.06 4.10 -15.61
N ALA A 316 -6.73 5.03 -14.93
CA ALA A 316 -6.82 6.41 -15.39
C ALA A 316 -5.50 7.17 -15.18
N PRO A 317 -5.26 8.27 -15.91
CA PRO A 317 -4.14 9.18 -15.62
C PRO A 317 -4.22 9.77 -14.21
N THR A 318 -3.06 10.08 -13.63
CA THR A 318 -3.00 10.78 -12.34
C THR A 318 -3.76 12.11 -12.39
N SER A 319 -4.67 12.31 -11.46
CA SER A 319 -5.49 13.53 -11.37
C SER A 319 -5.77 13.93 -9.93
N PHE A 320 -5.57 15.20 -9.63
CA PHE A 320 -5.95 15.81 -8.35
C PHE A 320 -7.25 16.64 -8.46
N ALA A 321 -8.07 16.38 -9.50
CA ALA A 321 -9.38 16.99 -9.62
C ALA A 321 -10.22 16.66 -8.36
N GLY A 322 -10.80 17.68 -7.73
CA GLY A 322 -11.57 17.52 -6.48
C GLY A 322 -10.74 17.49 -5.20
N ALA A 323 -9.40 17.57 -5.26
CA ALA A 323 -8.54 17.47 -4.08
C ALA A 323 -8.82 18.52 -2.98
N GLY A 324 -9.46 19.62 -3.31
CA GLY A 324 -9.89 20.64 -2.33
C GLY A 324 -10.98 20.16 -1.36
N SER A 325 -11.68 19.08 -1.69
CA SER A 325 -12.75 18.48 -0.87
C SER A 325 -12.41 17.12 -0.27
N TRP A 326 -11.20 16.62 -0.48
CA TRP A 326 -10.76 15.31 0.02
C TRP A 326 -10.39 15.33 1.50
#